data_31ae6192a6e9ebaad07d87361a1b0c90
#
_entry.id   31ae6192a6e9ebaad07d87361a1b0c90
#
_cell.length_a   1.000
_cell.length_b   1.000
_cell.length_c   1.000
_cell.angle_alpha   90.00
_cell.angle_beta   90.00
_cell.angle_gamma   90.00
#
_symmetry.space_group_name_H-M   'P 1'
#
loop_
_entity.id
_entity.type
_entity.pdbx_description
1 polymer ?
#
loop_
_entity_poly.entity_id
_entity_poly.type
_entity_poly.pdbx_seq_one_letter_code
_entity_poly.pdbx_strand_id
1 'polypeptide(L)'
;MYTLEKRVYRPPLEANSALLEVSLGCSYGKCTFCRYANGETPLQLLPAEILGDNLAEMADEDIRGNRMYLLGGNVLAFKAKYLIDVFQYVQSYLPQITQFSMYGRADDVLHKTDSQLESLRQAGLHMVYIGVESGNREILKNSRKGETPDEIVTALHKLDKMQIHYGLSSILGLGGQEMWRRHALDTADLYNRVRPDSIRVMTLTAMPGTPLERNVQNGRFKPASPHTILQEEALLLQNIRYAAHDCWFAGTHVSNSIPLEGSLLTDKQKMLVILKKAIKAESDQSLQQSDLKEW
;
A
#
# COMPACT_ATOMS: atom_id res chain seq x y z
N MET A 1 17.99 -15.60 3.85
CA MET A 1 17.60 -14.19 4.09
C MET A 1 17.17 -14.02 5.54
N TYR A 2 17.86 -13.22 6.29
CA TYR A 2 17.57 -12.92 7.70
C TYR A 2 16.68 -11.68 7.81
N THR A 3 15.45 -11.84 8.31
CA THR A 3 14.57 -10.72 8.64
C THR A 3 14.33 -10.69 10.15
N LEU A 4 14.50 -9.52 10.77
CA LEU A 4 14.25 -9.32 12.19
C LEU A 4 12.73 -9.17 12.47
N GLU A 5 11.97 -8.68 11.52
CA GLU A 5 10.51 -8.66 11.64
C GLU A 5 9.91 -10.03 11.29
N LYS A 6 9.03 -10.53 12.18
CA LYS A 6 8.33 -11.81 11.98
C LYS A 6 7.37 -11.82 10.77
N ARG A 7 7.00 -10.64 10.26
CA ARG A 7 6.09 -10.48 9.13
C ARG A 7 6.67 -9.52 8.13
N VAL A 8 6.92 -10.01 6.94
CA VAL A 8 7.37 -9.23 5.80
C VAL A 8 6.16 -8.68 5.05
N TYR A 9 6.08 -7.36 4.95
CA TYR A 9 5.09 -6.67 4.11
C TYR A 9 5.71 -6.35 2.77
N ARG A 10 5.25 -7.01 1.71
CA ARG A 10 5.76 -6.88 0.35
C ARG A 10 4.59 -6.71 -0.63
N PRO A 11 4.66 -5.76 -1.56
CA PRO A 11 3.68 -5.66 -2.64
C PRO A 11 3.73 -6.89 -3.57
N PRO A 12 2.60 -7.34 -4.15
CA PRO A 12 2.58 -8.49 -5.07
C PRO A 12 3.53 -8.34 -6.27
N LEU A 13 3.69 -7.13 -6.80
CA LEU A 13 4.61 -6.84 -7.92
C LEU A 13 6.08 -7.08 -7.57
N GLU A 14 6.42 -7.15 -6.29
CA GLU A 14 7.78 -7.45 -5.79
C GLU A 14 7.97 -8.93 -5.43
N ALA A 15 7.05 -9.81 -5.86
CA ALA A 15 7.10 -11.24 -5.52
C ALA A 15 8.45 -11.90 -5.88
N ASN A 16 9.07 -11.46 -6.96
CA ASN A 16 10.34 -11.98 -7.48
C ASN A 16 11.55 -11.08 -7.19
N SER A 17 11.36 -9.98 -6.45
CA SER A 17 12.47 -9.09 -6.07
C SER A 17 13.26 -9.68 -4.91
N ALA A 18 14.59 -9.48 -4.93
CA ALA A 18 15.41 -9.70 -3.76
C ALA A 18 14.94 -8.78 -2.61
N LEU A 19 15.07 -9.20 -1.37
CA LEU A 19 14.57 -8.47 -0.21
C LEU A 19 15.71 -8.12 0.74
N LEU A 20 15.84 -6.85 1.09
CA LEU A 20 16.79 -6.40 2.11
C LEU A 20 16.05 -5.59 3.17
N GLU A 21 16.07 -6.02 4.43
CA GLU A 21 15.53 -5.25 5.53
C GLU A 21 16.52 -4.16 5.94
N VAL A 22 16.10 -2.89 5.83
CA VAL A 22 16.95 -1.73 6.15
C VAL A 22 16.51 -1.01 7.43
N SER A 23 15.26 -1.25 7.86
CA SER A 23 14.73 -0.67 9.09
C SER A 23 13.59 -1.50 9.66
N LEU A 24 13.43 -1.42 10.98
CA LEU A 24 12.25 -1.88 11.71
C LEU A 24 11.32 -0.70 11.97
N GLY A 25 10.03 -0.98 12.18
CA GLY A 25 9.06 0.04 12.54
C GLY A 25 8.73 1.02 11.41
N CYS A 26 8.10 2.14 11.78
CA CYS A 26 7.67 3.18 10.82
C CYS A 26 7.99 4.56 11.38
N SER A 27 8.58 5.43 10.54
CA SER A 27 8.94 6.81 10.91
C SER A 27 7.72 7.67 11.31
N TYR A 28 6.54 7.34 10.82
CA TYR A 28 5.31 8.04 11.15
C TYR A 28 4.56 7.43 12.35
N GLY A 29 4.25 6.14 12.32
CA GLY A 29 3.70 5.35 13.44
C GLY A 29 2.39 5.84 14.06
N LYS A 30 1.56 6.67 13.38
CA LYS A 30 0.36 7.30 13.97
C LYS A 30 -0.96 6.84 13.35
N CYS A 31 -0.93 6.12 12.22
CA CYS A 31 -2.14 5.66 11.53
C CYS A 31 -2.94 4.71 12.42
N THR A 32 -4.21 5.04 12.72
CA THR A 32 -5.01 4.32 13.73
C THR A 32 -5.23 2.84 13.42
N PHE A 33 -5.16 2.46 12.15
CA PHE A 33 -5.37 1.09 11.67
C PHE A 33 -4.08 0.26 11.60
N CYS A 34 -2.92 0.90 11.72
CA CYS A 34 -1.63 0.26 11.48
C CYS A 34 -1.05 -0.32 12.78
N ARG A 35 -0.43 -1.51 12.68
CA ARG A 35 0.24 -2.15 13.82
C ARG A 35 1.35 -1.29 14.44
N TYR A 36 2.02 -0.45 13.64
CA TYR A 36 3.07 0.43 14.16
C TYR A 36 2.53 1.55 15.08
N ALA A 37 1.21 1.76 15.10
CA ALA A 37 0.59 2.73 16.03
C ALA A 37 0.39 2.18 17.45
N ASN A 38 0.69 0.92 17.72
CA ASN A 38 0.65 0.34 19.07
C ASN A 38 1.93 0.60 19.88
N GLY A 39 3.00 1.10 19.23
CA GLY A 39 4.28 1.44 19.87
C GLY A 39 5.20 0.24 20.15
N GLU A 40 4.82 -0.97 19.77
CA GLU A 40 5.61 -2.19 20.03
C GLU A 40 6.89 -2.27 19.18
N THR A 41 6.89 -1.64 18.02
CA THR A 41 8.03 -1.65 17.09
C THR A 41 8.45 -0.22 16.77
N PRO A 42 9.35 0.38 17.56
CA PRO A 42 9.88 1.72 17.28
C PRO A 42 10.71 1.72 16.00
N LEU A 43 10.81 2.89 15.36
CA LEU A 43 11.71 3.03 14.21
C LEU A 43 13.16 2.78 14.64
N GLN A 44 13.81 1.87 13.94
CA GLN A 44 15.22 1.54 14.11
C GLN A 44 15.85 1.26 12.74
N LEU A 45 16.93 1.96 12.41
CA LEU A 45 17.77 1.62 11.26
C LEU A 45 18.61 0.38 11.61
N LEU A 46 18.75 -0.53 10.66
CA LEU A 46 19.65 -1.66 10.84
C LEU A 46 21.11 -1.21 10.70
N PRO A 47 22.01 -1.72 11.56
CA PRO A 47 23.45 -1.48 11.45
C PRO A 47 24.01 -1.93 10.10
N ALA A 48 25.04 -1.24 9.62
CA ALA A 48 25.70 -1.58 8.35
C ALA A 48 26.29 -2.99 8.34
N GLU A 49 26.74 -3.47 9.49
CA GLU A 49 27.25 -4.84 9.64
C GLU A 49 26.16 -5.88 9.35
N ILE A 50 24.95 -5.70 9.88
CA ILE A 50 23.81 -6.61 9.61
C ILE A 50 23.42 -6.56 8.12
N LEU A 51 23.44 -5.37 7.51
CA LEU A 51 23.19 -5.26 6.07
C LEU A 51 24.28 -5.98 5.27
N GLY A 52 25.54 -5.84 5.66
CA GLY A 52 26.69 -6.50 5.03
C GLY A 52 26.61 -8.01 5.13
N ASP A 53 26.31 -8.56 6.32
CA ASP A 53 26.16 -10.00 6.54
C ASP A 53 25.03 -10.57 5.65
N ASN A 54 23.87 -9.91 5.59
CA ASN A 54 22.77 -10.32 4.71
C ASN A 54 23.16 -10.26 3.22
N LEU A 55 23.89 -9.23 2.82
CA LEU A 55 24.32 -9.07 1.43
C LEU A 55 25.37 -10.09 1.04
N ALA A 56 26.29 -10.44 1.94
CA ALA A 56 27.28 -11.51 1.73
C ALA A 56 26.59 -12.87 1.56
N GLU A 57 25.62 -13.21 2.44
CA GLU A 57 24.83 -14.44 2.29
C GLU A 57 24.08 -14.46 0.94
N MET A 58 23.48 -13.35 0.55
CA MET A 58 22.76 -13.22 -0.74
C MET A 58 23.71 -13.31 -1.95
N ALA A 59 24.95 -12.87 -1.82
CA ALA A 59 25.94 -12.98 -2.90
C ALA A 59 26.40 -14.43 -3.14
N ASP A 60 26.33 -15.28 -2.12
CA ASP A 60 26.61 -16.73 -2.22
C ASP A 60 25.41 -17.50 -2.83
N GLU A 61 24.21 -16.88 -2.84
CA GLU A 61 23.02 -17.44 -3.49
C GLU A 61 22.91 -16.96 -4.96
N ASP A 62 22.34 -17.78 -5.84
CA ASP A 62 22.05 -17.38 -7.23
C ASP A 62 20.86 -16.42 -7.29
N ILE A 63 21.04 -15.18 -6.82
CA ILE A 63 20.01 -14.15 -6.88
C ILE A 63 19.76 -13.77 -8.34
N ARG A 64 18.58 -14.14 -8.85
CA ARG A 64 18.15 -13.85 -10.21
C ARG A 64 17.37 -12.53 -10.28
N GLY A 65 17.56 -11.80 -11.38
CA GLY A 65 16.91 -10.52 -11.61
C GLY A 65 17.76 -9.33 -11.15
N ASN A 66 17.23 -8.13 -11.41
CA ASN A 66 17.95 -6.87 -11.19
C ASN A 66 17.23 -5.96 -10.17
N ARG A 67 16.21 -6.49 -9.47
CA ARG A 67 15.40 -5.73 -8.52
C ARG A 67 15.67 -6.13 -7.08
N MET A 68 15.71 -5.10 -6.21
CA MET A 68 15.71 -5.28 -4.76
C MET A 68 14.62 -4.42 -4.13
N TYR A 69 13.81 -5.05 -3.29
CA TYR A 69 12.82 -4.38 -2.47
C TYR A 69 13.38 -4.14 -1.07
N LEU A 70 13.47 -2.86 -0.66
CA LEU A 70 13.95 -2.48 0.66
C LEU A 70 12.80 -2.54 1.68
N LEU A 71 12.94 -3.43 2.66
CA LEU A 71 11.95 -3.66 3.71
C LEU A 71 12.08 -2.64 4.83
N GLY A 72 10.93 -2.22 5.34
CA GLY A 72 10.73 -1.29 6.42
C GLY A 72 9.35 -0.64 6.31
N GLY A 73 8.82 -0.09 7.41
CA GLY A 73 7.47 0.47 7.43
C GLY A 73 7.30 1.76 6.62
N ASN A 74 8.40 2.52 6.39
CA ASN A 74 8.42 3.75 5.60
C ASN A 74 9.86 4.15 5.24
N VAL A 75 10.46 3.43 4.30
CA VAL A 75 11.89 3.56 3.94
C VAL A 75 12.18 4.87 3.21
N LEU A 76 11.24 5.37 2.39
CA LEU A 76 11.44 6.63 1.65
C LEU A 76 11.63 7.85 2.59
N ALA A 77 11.20 7.76 3.86
CA ALA A 77 11.41 8.83 4.84
C ALA A 77 12.89 9.15 5.11
N PHE A 78 13.79 8.22 4.85
CA PHE A 78 15.21 8.44 5.10
C PHE A 78 15.80 9.49 4.16
N LYS A 79 16.92 10.10 4.60
CA LYS A 79 17.63 11.09 3.79
C LYS A 79 18.07 10.48 2.45
N ALA A 80 17.95 11.26 1.36
CA ALA A 80 18.34 10.79 0.02
C ALA A 80 19.78 10.26 -0.02
N LYS A 81 20.71 10.96 0.63
CA LYS A 81 22.10 10.49 0.72
C LYS A 81 22.20 9.09 1.34
N TYR A 82 21.51 8.83 2.46
CA TYR A 82 21.52 7.52 3.10
C TYR A 82 20.98 6.42 2.16
N LEU A 83 19.88 6.70 1.46
CA LEU A 83 19.31 5.72 0.51
C LEU A 83 20.28 5.43 -0.65
N ILE A 84 20.95 6.47 -1.18
CA ILE A 84 21.97 6.31 -2.22
C ILE A 84 23.15 5.50 -1.69
N ASP A 85 23.62 5.77 -0.48
CA ASP A 85 24.70 5.00 0.15
C ASP A 85 24.30 3.51 0.30
N VAL A 86 23.03 3.22 0.70
CA VAL A 86 22.50 1.85 0.75
C VAL A 86 22.46 1.21 -0.63
N PHE A 87 22.01 1.92 -1.68
CA PHE A 87 21.98 1.37 -3.04
C PHE A 87 23.39 1.00 -3.53
N GLN A 88 24.35 1.89 -3.32
CA GLN A 88 25.75 1.65 -3.67
C GLN A 88 26.35 0.49 -2.87
N TYR A 89 25.99 0.38 -1.58
CA TYR A 89 26.43 -0.71 -0.73
C TYR A 89 25.88 -2.05 -1.22
N VAL A 90 24.60 -2.12 -1.58
CA VAL A 90 24.00 -3.30 -2.22
C VAL A 90 24.73 -3.66 -3.51
N GLN A 91 24.99 -2.67 -4.39
CA GLN A 91 25.63 -2.88 -5.69
C GLN A 91 27.09 -3.34 -5.56
N SER A 92 27.76 -3.06 -4.44
CA SER A 92 29.12 -3.57 -4.19
C SER A 92 29.16 -5.07 -3.93
N TYR A 93 28.05 -5.67 -3.44
CA TYR A 93 27.90 -7.12 -3.23
C TYR A 93 27.16 -7.80 -4.40
N LEU A 94 26.15 -7.12 -4.92
CA LEU A 94 25.21 -7.63 -5.92
C LEU A 94 25.14 -6.66 -7.11
N PRO A 95 26.17 -6.61 -7.98
CA PRO A 95 26.27 -5.62 -9.07
C PRO A 95 25.15 -5.76 -10.11
N GLN A 96 24.45 -6.90 -10.18
CA GLN A 96 23.28 -7.10 -11.03
C GLN A 96 22.05 -6.33 -10.55
N ILE A 97 21.98 -5.93 -9.27
CA ILE A 97 20.86 -5.16 -8.72
C ILE A 97 20.99 -3.69 -9.15
N THR A 98 20.10 -3.25 -10.02
CA THR A 98 20.11 -1.90 -10.58
C THR A 98 18.80 -1.14 -10.30
N GLN A 99 17.78 -1.83 -9.79
CA GLN A 99 16.46 -1.25 -9.51
C GLN A 99 16.08 -1.48 -8.06
N PHE A 100 15.76 -0.38 -7.37
CA PHE A 100 15.34 -0.40 -5.97
C PHE A 100 13.87 0.04 -5.86
N SER A 101 13.16 -0.63 -4.97
CA SER A 101 11.77 -0.30 -4.63
C SER A 101 11.56 -0.30 -3.13
N MET A 102 10.60 0.47 -2.64
CA MET A 102 10.35 0.63 -1.22
C MET A 102 8.97 1.21 -0.92
N TYR A 103 8.51 1.09 0.33
CA TYR A 103 7.39 1.88 0.82
C TYR A 103 7.78 3.32 1.13
N GLY A 104 6.84 4.22 0.85
CA GLY A 104 6.90 5.63 1.19
C GLY A 104 5.52 6.21 1.51
N ARG A 105 5.51 7.45 1.98
CA ARG A 105 4.34 8.29 2.17
C ARG A 105 4.41 9.47 1.20
N ALA A 106 3.27 10.11 0.92
CA ALA A 106 3.25 11.27 0.03
C ALA A 106 4.04 12.45 0.61
N ASP A 107 3.99 12.65 1.92
CA ASP A 107 4.76 13.69 2.60
C ASP A 107 6.29 13.48 2.48
N ASP A 108 6.78 12.25 2.44
CA ASP A 108 8.21 11.98 2.21
C ASP A 108 8.66 12.43 0.81
N VAL A 109 7.80 12.26 -0.19
CA VAL A 109 8.06 12.75 -1.55
C VAL A 109 8.07 14.28 -1.58
N LEU A 110 7.12 14.92 -0.88
CA LEU A 110 7.03 16.38 -0.82
C LEU A 110 8.22 17.01 -0.09
N HIS A 111 8.74 16.36 0.95
CA HIS A 111 9.90 16.83 1.70
C HIS A 111 11.24 16.69 0.96
N LYS A 112 11.33 15.83 -0.06
CA LYS A 112 12.53 15.74 -0.90
C LYS A 112 12.51 16.83 -1.97
N THR A 113 13.67 17.46 -2.23
CA THR A 113 13.81 18.36 -3.37
C THR A 113 13.78 17.61 -4.70
N ASP A 114 13.49 18.30 -5.80
CA ASP A 114 13.55 17.70 -7.14
C ASP A 114 14.94 17.10 -7.43
N SER A 115 16.00 17.80 -7.05
CA SER A 115 17.38 17.32 -7.18
C SER A 115 17.64 16.04 -6.37
N GLN A 116 17.07 15.91 -5.16
CA GLN A 116 17.21 14.71 -4.35
C GLN A 116 16.47 13.51 -4.99
N LEU A 117 15.27 13.71 -5.51
CA LEU A 117 14.52 12.66 -6.21
C LEU A 117 15.23 12.25 -7.50
N GLU A 118 15.77 13.21 -8.25
CA GLU A 118 16.53 12.91 -9.45
C GLU A 118 17.80 12.12 -9.13
N SER A 119 18.54 12.49 -8.06
CA SER A 119 19.72 11.74 -7.62
C SER A 119 19.36 10.32 -7.18
N LEU A 120 18.23 10.13 -6.49
CA LEU A 120 17.71 8.79 -6.13
C LEU A 120 17.37 7.98 -7.36
N ARG A 121 16.68 8.56 -8.35
CA ARG A 121 16.36 7.89 -9.62
C ARG A 121 17.61 7.46 -10.35
N GLN A 122 18.59 8.34 -10.48
CA GLN A 122 19.88 8.05 -11.13
C GLN A 122 20.67 6.95 -10.40
N ALA A 123 20.56 6.89 -9.08
CA ALA A 123 21.17 5.85 -8.26
C ALA A 123 20.43 4.49 -8.31
N GLY A 124 19.24 4.45 -8.93
CA GLY A 124 18.49 3.20 -9.13
C GLY A 124 17.10 3.15 -8.46
N LEU A 125 16.60 4.23 -7.81
CA LEU A 125 15.21 4.24 -7.33
C LEU A 125 14.26 4.09 -8.51
N HIS A 126 13.59 2.97 -8.59
CA HIS A 126 12.72 2.60 -9.70
C HIS A 126 11.23 2.75 -9.33
N MET A 127 10.83 2.23 -8.16
CA MET A 127 9.42 2.17 -7.77
C MET A 127 9.22 2.57 -6.30
N VAL A 128 8.20 3.37 -6.03
CA VAL A 128 7.75 3.70 -4.67
C VAL A 128 6.31 3.23 -4.47
N TYR A 129 6.04 2.53 -3.38
CA TYR A 129 4.69 2.12 -3.00
C TYR A 129 4.13 3.09 -1.96
N ILE A 130 3.07 3.81 -2.33
CA ILE A 130 2.45 4.85 -1.50
C ILE A 130 1.10 4.37 -0.96
N GLY A 131 0.97 4.36 0.35
CA GLY A 131 -0.33 4.17 0.98
C GLY A 131 -1.19 5.43 0.86
N VAL A 132 -2.17 5.43 -0.04
CA VAL A 132 -3.20 6.48 -0.15
C VAL A 132 -4.24 6.30 0.95
N GLU A 133 -4.65 5.07 1.18
CA GLU A 133 -5.65 4.57 2.10
C GLU A 133 -7.07 5.06 1.80
N SER A 134 -7.24 6.34 1.49
CA SER A 134 -8.51 6.98 1.12
C SER A 134 -8.27 8.25 0.32
N GLY A 135 -9.17 8.56 -0.62
CA GLY A 135 -9.28 9.87 -1.25
C GLY A 135 -10.12 10.88 -0.46
N ASN A 136 -10.73 10.47 0.66
CA ASN A 136 -11.60 11.34 1.45
C ASN A 136 -10.81 12.00 2.60
N ARG A 137 -10.85 13.33 2.65
CA ARG A 137 -10.14 14.16 3.64
C ARG A 137 -10.52 13.83 5.09
N GLU A 138 -11.80 13.60 5.35
CA GLU A 138 -12.30 13.32 6.69
C GLU A 138 -11.84 11.92 7.17
N ILE A 139 -11.90 10.92 6.30
CA ILE A 139 -11.41 9.56 6.59
C ILE A 139 -9.91 9.57 6.88
N LEU A 140 -9.11 10.28 6.06
CA LEU A 140 -7.66 10.43 6.29
C LEU A 140 -7.37 11.11 7.63
N LYS A 141 -8.14 12.15 8.00
CA LYS A 141 -8.04 12.83 9.29
C LYS A 141 -8.38 11.88 10.45
N ASN A 142 -9.52 11.18 10.36
CA ASN A 142 -10.00 10.27 11.41
C ASN A 142 -9.08 9.07 11.60
N SER A 143 -8.48 8.57 10.52
CA SER A 143 -7.48 7.50 10.56
C SER A 143 -6.07 7.99 10.95
N ARG A 144 -5.89 9.29 11.19
CA ARG A 144 -4.60 9.93 11.51
C ARG A 144 -3.52 9.62 10.45
N LYS A 145 -3.92 9.58 9.18
CA LYS A 145 -2.97 9.36 8.09
C LYS A 145 -1.97 10.53 7.98
N GLY A 146 -2.38 11.75 8.34
CA GLY A 146 -1.52 12.94 8.39
C GLY A 146 -1.21 13.54 7.03
N GLU A 147 -1.97 13.19 6.01
CA GLU A 147 -1.87 13.67 4.63
C GLU A 147 -3.28 14.02 4.14
N THR A 148 -3.38 14.93 3.20
CA THR A 148 -4.62 15.28 2.51
C THR A 148 -4.63 14.71 1.09
N PRO A 149 -5.82 14.52 0.45
CA PRO A 149 -5.90 14.07 -0.92
C PRO A 149 -5.09 14.92 -1.91
N ASP A 150 -5.09 16.26 -1.72
CA ASP A 150 -4.37 17.17 -2.60
C ASP A 150 -2.86 17.10 -2.43
N GLU A 151 -2.36 16.92 -1.20
CA GLU A 151 -0.94 16.65 -0.93
C GLU A 151 -0.50 15.33 -1.57
N ILE A 152 -1.33 14.27 -1.46
CA ILE A 152 -1.06 12.98 -2.11
C ILE A 152 -0.93 13.16 -3.62
N VAL A 153 -1.91 13.81 -4.27
CA VAL A 153 -1.86 14.05 -5.73
C VAL A 153 -0.64 14.89 -6.11
N THR A 154 -0.31 15.92 -5.34
CA THR A 154 0.88 16.76 -5.59
C THR A 154 2.17 15.93 -5.52
N ALA A 155 2.29 15.04 -4.54
CA ALA A 155 3.44 14.15 -4.41
C ALA A 155 3.55 13.19 -5.60
N LEU A 156 2.43 12.61 -6.05
CA LEU A 156 2.42 11.68 -7.17
C LEU A 156 2.76 12.36 -8.50
N HIS A 157 2.27 13.57 -8.76
CA HIS A 157 2.69 14.38 -9.91
C HIS A 157 4.18 14.73 -9.86
N LYS A 158 4.75 14.87 -8.65
CA LYS A 158 6.20 15.08 -8.51
C LYS A 158 6.98 13.82 -8.87
N LEU A 159 6.49 12.62 -8.53
CA LEU A 159 7.08 11.37 -8.99
C LEU A 159 6.97 11.22 -10.52
N ASP A 160 5.81 11.53 -11.11
CA ASP A 160 5.62 11.54 -12.58
C ASP A 160 6.65 12.44 -13.26
N LYS A 161 6.84 13.67 -12.77
CA LYS A 161 7.83 14.62 -13.28
C LYS A 161 9.26 14.06 -13.21
N MET A 162 9.58 13.32 -12.15
CA MET A 162 10.88 12.70 -11.94
C MET A 162 11.03 11.35 -12.63
N GLN A 163 10.00 10.85 -13.33
CA GLN A 163 9.99 9.54 -13.97
C GLN A 163 10.28 8.39 -12.97
N ILE A 164 9.80 8.50 -11.75
CA ILE A 164 9.84 7.46 -10.73
C ILE A 164 8.48 6.77 -10.74
N HIS A 165 8.48 5.46 -10.97
CA HIS A 165 7.29 4.62 -10.95
C HIS A 165 6.67 4.56 -9.55
N TYR A 166 5.35 4.35 -9.48
CA TYR A 166 4.69 4.17 -8.19
C TYR A 166 3.48 3.24 -8.24
N GLY A 167 3.34 2.45 -7.19
CA GLY A 167 2.13 1.69 -6.88
C GLY A 167 1.38 2.35 -5.73
N LEU A 168 0.05 2.28 -5.77
CA LEU A 168 -0.81 2.86 -4.74
C LEU A 168 -1.57 1.79 -3.96
N SER A 169 -1.88 2.06 -2.69
CA SER A 169 -2.77 1.19 -1.92
C SER A 169 -3.88 1.97 -1.24
N SER A 170 -5.05 1.31 -1.10
CA SER A 170 -6.20 1.80 -0.33
C SER A 170 -6.78 0.70 0.54
N ILE A 171 -7.46 1.11 1.62
CA ILE A 171 -8.06 0.21 2.60
C ILE A 171 -9.58 0.30 2.48
N LEU A 172 -10.20 -0.70 1.84
CA LEU A 172 -11.66 -0.84 1.79
C LEU A 172 -12.23 -0.92 3.22
N GLY A 173 -13.33 -0.24 3.46
CA GLY A 173 -13.97 -0.17 4.76
C GLY A 173 -13.36 0.85 5.74
N LEU A 174 -12.33 1.61 5.35
CA LEU A 174 -11.73 2.62 6.22
C LEU A 174 -12.71 3.76 6.58
N GLY A 175 -13.75 3.97 5.74
CA GLY A 175 -14.88 4.86 6.00
C GLY A 175 -15.96 4.27 6.93
N GLY A 176 -15.83 3.02 7.33
CA GLY A 176 -16.86 2.32 8.10
C GLY A 176 -18.18 2.18 7.36
N GLN A 177 -19.23 1.80 8.10
CA GLN A 177 -20.58 1.57 7.57
C GLN A 177 -21.22 2.85 7.00
N GLU A 178 -20.83 4.02 7.49
CA GLU A 178 -21.53 5.28 7.16
C GLU A 178 -20.94 5.99 5.95
N MET A 179 -19.61 5.91 5.76
CA MET A 179 -18.92 6.72 4.75
C MET A 179 -18.42 5.93 3.53
N TRP A 180 -18.74 4.64 3.41
CA TRP A 180 -18.20 3.78 2.35
C TRP A 180 -18.42 4.31 0.92
N ARG A 181 -19.59 4.91 0.63
CA ARG A 181 -19.88 5.47 -0.71
C ARG A 181 -19.00 6.66 -1.04
N ARG A 182 -18.86 7.59 -0.08
CA ARG A 182 -17.96 8.74 -0.25
C ARG A 182 -16.52 8.28 -0.33
N HIS A 183 -16.14 7.31 0.50
CA HIS A 183 -14.81 6.72 0.44
C HIS A 183 -14.49 6.19 -0.95
N ALA A 184 -15.36 5.36 -1.53
CA ALA A 184 -15.17 4.82 -2.88
C ALA A 184 -15.07 5.90 -3.96
N LEU A 185 -15.99 6.87 -3.94
CA LEU A 185 -16.06 7.92 -4.97
C LEU A 185 -14.87 8.89 -4.88
N ASP A 186 -14.55 9.37 -3.68
CA ASP A 186 -13.45 10.31 -3.46
C ASP A 186 -12.09 9.63 -3.74
N THR A 187 -11.96 8.32 -3.44
CA THR A 187 -10.75 7.56 -3.75
C THR A 187 -10.61 7.34 -5.26
N ALA A 188 -11.70 7.04 -5.96
CA ALA A 188 -11.68 6.95 -7.43
C ALA A 188 -11.34 8.30 -8.07
N ASP A 189 -11.85 9.42 -7.53
CA ASP A 189 -11.52 10.76 -8.02
C ASP A 189 -10.03 11.05 -7.87
N LEU A 190 -9.45 10.75 -6.71
CA LEU A 190 -8.00 10.87 -6.48
C LEU A 190 -7.22 10.04 -7.51
N TYR A 191 -7.58 8.78 -7.69
CA TYR A 191 -6.91 7.90 -8.65
C TYR A 191 -7.00 8.40 -10.09
N ASN A 192 -8.12 8.98 -10.49
CA ASN A 192 -8.32 9.57 -11.82
C ASN A 192 -7.43 10.80 -12.11
N ARG A 193 -6.81 11.37 -11.09
CA ARG A 193 -5.90 12.53 -11.21
C ARG A 193 -4.44 12.13 -11.35
N VAL A 194 -4.09 10.84 -11.24
CA VAL A 194 -2.71 10.33 -11.18
C VAL A 194 -2.54 9.11 -12.10
N ARG A 195 -1.31 8.61 -12.28
CA ARG A 195 -0.99 7.52 -13.23
C ARG A 195 -0.16 6.41 -12.58
N PRO A 196 -0.70 5.68 -11.61
CA PRO A 196 0.04 4.60 -10.96
C PRO A 196 0.23 3.40 -11.89
N ASP A 197 1.32 2.66 -11.72
CA ASP A 197 1.53 1.37 -12.38
C ASP A 197 0.61 0.28 -11.79
N SER A 198 0.26 0.44 -10.51
CA SER A 198 -0.67 -0.48 -9.85
C SER A 198 -1.48 0.19 -8.75
N ILE A 199 -2.69 -0.35 -8.52
CA ILE A 199 -3.55 -0.05 -7.38
C ILE A 199 -3.80 -1.35 -6.62
N ARG A 200 -3.42 -1.37 -5.34
CA ARG A 200 -3.72 -2.47 -4.43
C ARG A 200 -4.83 -2.07 -3.48
N VAL A 201 -5.85 -2.93 -3.34
CA VAL A 201 -6.90 -2.75 -2.33
C VAL A 201 -6.85 -3.87 -1.30
N MET A 202 -7.07 -3.52 -0.04
CA MET A 202 -7.10 -4.44 1.09
C MET A 202 -8.29 -4.10 1.98
N THR A 203 -8.97 -5.10 2.52
CA THR A 203 -10.07 -4.88 3.47
C THR A 203 -9.51 -4.55 4.85
N LEU A 204 -10.09 -3.54 5.48
CA LEU A 204 -9.75 -3.09 6.83
C LEU A 204 -9.85 -4.24 7.83
N THR A 205 -8.80 -4.43 8.58
CA THR A 205 -8.76 -5.33 9.73
C THR A 205 -8.42 -4.56 10.97
N ALA A 206 -9.27 -4.61 12.00
CA ALA A 206 -8.98 -4.02 13.29
C ALA A 206 -7.91 -4.87 14.01
N MET A 207 -6.65 -4.53 13.78
CA MET A 207 -5.52 -5.27 14.34
C MET A 207 -5.43 -5.09 15.86
N PRO A 208 -5.12 -6.17 16.62
CA PRO A 208 -4.96 -6.09 18.08
C PRO A 208 -3.99 -5.00 18.53
N GLY A 209 -4.33 -4.30 19.61
CA GLY A 209 -3.53 -3.22 20.21
C GLY A 209 -3.63 -1.88 19.49
N THR A 210 -4.28 -1.80 18.33
CA THR A 210 -4.39 -0.55 17.56
C THR A 210 -5.43 0.42 18.13
N PRO A 211 -5.29 1.74 17.87
CA PRO A 211 -6.35 2.69 18.16
C PRO A 211 -7.68 2.37 17.48
N LEU A 212 -7.65 1.80 16.27
CA LEU A 212 -8.84 1.38 15.55
C LEU A 212 -9.59 0.27 16.29
N GLU A 213 -8.90 -0.76 16.76
CA GLU A 213 -9.53 -1.83 17.54
C GLU A 213 -10.29 -1.27 18.76
N ARG A 214 -9.64 -0.37 19.51
CA ARG A 214 -10.29 0.31 20.65
C ARG A 214 -11.53 1.11 20.23
N ASN A 215 -11.48 1.76 19.03
CA ASN A 215 -12.64 2.50 18.53
C ASN A 215 -13.78 1.57 18.11
N VAL A 216 -13.50 0.39 17.58
CA VAL A 216 -14.51 -0.64 17.30
C VAL A 216 -15.14 -1.15 18.58
N GLN A 217 -14.33 -1.51 19.58
CA GLN A 217 -14.78 -2.06 20.88
C GLN A 217 -15.67 -1.08 21.66
N ASN A 218 -15.38 0.22 21.60
CA ASN A 218 -16.15 1.24 22.31
C ASN A 218 -17.26 1.91 21.46
N GLY A 219 -17.53 1.36 20.25
CA GLY A 219 -18.61 1.82 19.37
C GLY A 219 -18.35 3.14 18.63
N ARG A 220 -17.14 3.71 18.72
CA ARG A 220 -16.77 4.95 18.01
C ARG A 220 -16.50 4.74 16.52
N PHE A 221 -16.25 3.51 16.11
CA PHE A 221 -16.11 3.12 14.73
C PHE A 221 -16.95 1.88 14.48
N LYS A 222 -17.86 1.96 13.49
CA LYS A 222 -18.72 0.86 13.08
C LYS A 222 -18.15 0.27 11.78
N PRO A 223 -17.54 -0.92 11.80
CA PRO A 223 -17.01 -1.55 10.61
C PRO A 223 -18.10 -1.77 9.55
N ALA A 224 -17.71 -1.64 8.28
CA ALA A 224 -18.57 -2.01 7.17
C ALA A 224 -18.79 -3.54 7.14
N SER A 225 -19.99 -3.96 6.74
CA SER A 225 -20.29 -5.39 6.55
C SER A 225 -19.54 -5.94 5.32
N PRO A 226 -19.34 -7.27 5.21
CA PRO A 226 -18.75 -7.88 4.01
C PRO A 226 -19.49 -7.47 2.74
N HIS A 227 -20.81 -7.44 2.76
CA HIS A 227 -21.63 -6.96 1.65
C HIS A 227 -21.32 -5.50 1.29
N THR A 228 -21.19 -4.62 2.29
CA THR A 228 -20.84 -3.21 2.08
C THR A 228 -19.43 -3.05 1.49
N ILE A 229 -18.47 -3.87 1.93
CA ILE A 229 -17.11 -3.88 1.38
C ILE A 229 -17.12 -4.23 -0.11
N LEU A 230 -17.86 -5.28 -0.52
CA LEU A 230 -17.99 -5.64 -1.92
C LEU A 230 -18.65 -4.53 -2.76
N GLN A 231 -19.66 -3.84 -2.19
CA GLN A 231 -20.28 -2.68 -2.84
C GLN A 231 -19.29 -1.51 -2.99
N GLU A 232 -18.49 -1.26 -1.97
CA GLU A 232 -17.44 -0.23 -1.97
C GLU A 232 -16.38 -0.51 -3.05
N GLU A 233 -15.87 -1.74 -3.11
CA GLU A 233 -14.90 -2.15 -4.12
C GLU A 233 -15.47 -2.04 -5.55
N ALA A 234 -16.71 -2.47 -5.75
CA ALA A 234 -17.39 -2.35 -7.04
C ALA A 234 -17.59 -0.87 -7.44
N LEU A 235 -17.98 -0.02 -6.51
CA LEU A 235 -18.17 1.40 -6.76
C LEU A 235 -16.85 2.12 -7.06
N LEU A 236 -15.79 1.80 -6.30
CA LEU A 236 -14.44 2.29 -6.54
C LEU A 236 -13.98 1.90 -7.95
N LEU A 237 -13.99 0.61 -8.25
CA LEU A 237 -13.54 0.08 -9.53
C LEU A 237 -14.36 0.65 -10.71
N GLN A 238 -15.66 0.79 -10.56
CA GLN A 238 -16.54 1.37 -11.60
C GLN A 238 -16.15 2.80 -11.96
N ASN A 239 -15.72 3.61 -10.97
CA ASN A 239 -15.43 5.04 -11.11
C ASN A 239 -13.97 5.36 -11.46
N ILE A 240 -13.04 4.41 -11.44
CA ILE A 240 -11.68 4.61 -11.97
C ILE A 240 -11.75 4.68 -13.51
N ARG A 241 -11.14 5.71 -14.13
CA ARG A 241 -11.28 6.02 -15.56
C ARG A 241 -9.89 6.11 -16.23
N TYR A 242 -9.24 4.99 -16.43
CA TYR A 242 -8.01 4.94 -17.22
C TYR A 242 -8.33 4.54 -18.68
N ALA A 243 -8.11 5.45 -19.62
CA ALA A 243 -8.37 5.24 -21.04
C ALA A 243 -7.10 5.02 -21.87
N ALA A 244 -5.96 5.54 -21.42
CA ALA A 244 -4.70 5.53 -22.18
C ALA A 244 -3.48 5.10 -21.35
N HIS A 245 -3.68 4.72 -20.09
CA HIS A 245 -2.64 4.26 -19.18
C HIS A 245 -3.08 2.93 -18.59
N ASP A 246 -2.26 1.91 -18.74
CA ASP A 246 -2.54 0.63 -18.12
C ASP A 246 -2.07 0.66 -16.67
N CYS A 247 -2.96 0.18 -15.79
CA CYS A 247 -2.71 0.10 -14.37
C CYS A 247 -3.17 -1.27 -13.88
N TRP A 248 -2.31 -1.98 -13.16
CA TRP A 248 -2.66 -3.27 -12.60
C TRP A 248 -3.47 -3.10 -11.31
N PHE A 249 -4.68 -3.63 -11.28
CA PHE A 249 -5.50 -3.70 -10.09
C PHE A 249 -5.23 -5.00 -9.33
N ALA A 250 -4.92 -4.91 -8.03
CA ALA A 250 -4.56 -6.05 -7.18
C ALA A 250 -5.40 -6.07 -5.89
N GLY A 251 -6.51 -6.77 -5.92
CA GLY A 251 -7.40 -7.07 -4.78
C GLY A 251 -7.19 -8.50 -4.23
N THR A 252 -6.01 -9.08 -4.36
CA THR A 252 -5.69 -10.46 -3.95
C THR A 252 -5.20 -10.60 -2.51
N HIS A 253 -5.27 -9.53 -1.70
CA HIS A 253 -4.87 -9.60 -0.30
C HIS A 253 -5.78 -10.55 0.49
N VAL A 254 -5.20 -11.30 1.44
CA VAL A 254 -5.91 -12.30 2.27
C VAL A 254 -7.08 -11.74 3.08
N SER A 255 -7.14 -10.43 3.30
CA SER A 255 -8.27 -9.76 3.97
C SER A 255 -9.48 -9.55 3.06
N ASN A 256 -9.33 -9.71 1.75
CA ASN A 256 -10.43 -9.53 0.80
C ASN A 256 -11.25 -10.82 0.65
N SER A 257 -12.57 -10.69 0.64
CA SER A 257 -13.47 -11.84 0.48
C SER A 257 -13.41 -12.45 -0.91
N ILE A 258 -13.15 -11.63 -1.92
CA ILE A 258 -13.06 -12.04 -3.33
C ILE A 258 -11.71 -11.59 -3.87
N PRO A 259 -10.82 -12.51 -4.25
CA PRO A 259 -9.57 -12.15 -4.88
C PRO A 259 -9.83 -11.68 -6.31
N LEU A 260 -9.43 -10.44 -6.60
CA LEU A 260 -9.54 -9.83 -7.92
C LEU A 260 -8.20 -9.26 -8.35
N GLU A 261 -7.84 -9.51 -9.60
CA GLU A 261 -6.68 -8.85 -10.22
C GLU A 261 -6.83 -8.75 -11.72
N GLY A 262 -6.14 -7.80 -12.31
CA GLY A 262 -6.12 -7.61 -13.76
C GLY A 262 -5.77 -6.18 -14.16
N SER A 263 -5.58 -6.00 -15.46
CA SER A 263 -5.42 -4.68 -16.07
C SER A 263 -6.73 -3.89 -16.00
N LEU A 264 -6.65 -2.64 -15.54
CA LEU A 264 -7.82 -1.74 -15.55
C LEU A 264 -8.26 -1.37 -16.96
N LEU A 265 -7.37 -1.51 -17.93
CA LEU A 265 -7.67 -1.23 -19.34
C LEU A 265 -8.48 -2.37 -19.98
N THR A 266 -8.13 -3.63 -19.71
CA THR A 266 -8.71 -4.79 -20.40
C THR A 266 -9.64 -5.65 -19.54
N ASP A 267 -9.39 -5.78 -18.24
CA ASP A 267 -10.08 -6.73 -17.37
C ASP A 267 -11.14 -6.10 -16.44
N LYS A 268 -11.22 -4.77 -16.39
CA LYS A 268 -12.12 -4.05 -15.50
C LYS A 268 -13.57 -4.55 -15.55
N GLN A 269 -14.11 -4.77 -16.74
CA GLN A 269 -15.50 -5.23 -16.89
C GLN A 269 -15.69 -6.64 -16.35
N LYS A 270 -14.72 -7.53 -16.55
CA LYS A 270 -14.72 -8.88 -16.00
C LYS A 270 -14.72 -8.85 -14.47
N MET A 271 -13.86 -8.04 -13.86
CA MET A 271 -13.79 -7.85 -12.41
C MET A 271 -15.13 -7.31 -11.85
N LEU A 272 -15.75 -6.33 -12.51
CA LEU A 272 -17.07 -5.81 -12.11
C LEU A 272 -18.18 -6.85 -12.19
N VAL A 273 -18.15 -7.76 -13.18
CA VAL A 273 -19.11 -8.89 -13.26
C VAL A 273 -18.94 -9.84 -12.08
N ILE A 274 -17.69 -10.15 -11.68
CA ILE A 274 -17.41 -11.01 -10.54
C ILE A 274 -17.97 -10.38 -9.26
N LEU A 275 -17.68 -9.09 -9.00
CA LEU A 275 -18.17 -8.35 -7.83
C LEU A 275 -19.70 -8.30 -7.79
N LYS A 276 -20.37 -8.02 -8.91
CA LYS A 276 -21.84 -8.01 -8.97
C LYS A 276 -22.46 -9.36 -8.59
N LYS A 277 -21.85 -10.46 -9.03
CA LYS A 277 -22.30 -11.82 -8.64
C LYS A 277 -22.10 -12.07 -7.14
N ALA A 278 -20.95 -11.68 -6.58
CA ALA A 278 -20.66 -11.82 -5.17
C ALA A 278 -21.60 -11.00 -4.28
N ILE A 279 -21.86 -9.74 -4.65
CA ILE A 279 -22.82 -8.85 -3.96
C ILE A 279 -24.21 -9.47 -3.92
N LYS A 280 -24.67 -10.07 -5.04
CA LYS A 280 -25.96 -10.73 -5.09
C LYS A 280 -26.00 -11.97 -4.18
N ALA A 281 -24.97 -12.82 -4.20
CA ALA A 281 -24.88 -14.00 -3.36
C ALA A 281 -24.88 -13.67 -1.85
N GLU A 282 -24.17 -12.63 -1.43
CA GLU A 282 -24.18 -12.14 -0.04
C GLU A 282 -25.56 -11.63 0.38
N SER A 283 -26.29 -10.93 -0.50
CA SER A 283 -27.67 -10.48 -0.22
C SER A 283 -28.61 -11.66 -0.04
N ASP A 284 -28.50 -12.68 -0.88
CA ASP A 284 -29.38 -13.86 -0.81
C ASP A 284 -29.10 -14.68 0.49
N GLN A 285 -27.85 -14.79 0.93
CA GLN A 285 -27.49 -15.42 2.21
C GLN A 285 -28.01 -14.65 3.43
N SER A 286 -27.94 -13.33 3.41
CA SER A 286 -28.45 -12.48 4.50
C SER A 286 -29.97 -12.56 4.62
N LEU A 287 -30.70 -12.70 3.53
CA LEU A 287 -32.16 -12.91 3.51
C LEU A 287 -32.52 -14.29 4.11
N GLN A 288 -31.83 -15.37 3.71
CA GLN A 288 -32.07 -16.70 4.26
C GLN A 288 -31.77 -16.77 5.77
N GLN A 289 -30.78 -16.07 6.28
CA GLN A 289 -30.49 -15.99 7.73
C GLN A 289 -31.50 -15.16 8.50
N SER A 290 -32.12 -14.14 7.91
CA SER A 290 -33.21 -13.38 8.55
C SER A 290 -34.49 -14.21 8.66
N ASP A 291 -34.82 -14.97 7.62
CA ASP A 291 -36.01 -15.85 7.59
C ASP A 291 -35.94 -17.01 8.61
N LEU A 292 -34.70 -17.46 8.96
CA LEU A 292 -34.48 -18.49 9.97
C LEU A 292 -34.56 -17.98 11.43
N LYS A 293 -34.55 -16.67 11.65
CA LYS A 293 -34.64 -16.05 12.99
C LYS A 293 -36.07 -15.72 13.42
N GLU A 294 -37.03 -15.87 12.54
CA GLU A 294 -38.46 -15.63 12.82
C GLU A 294 -39.26 -16.91 13.12
N TRP A 295 -38.57 -18.04 13.44
CA TRP A 295 -39.23 -19.31 13.87
C TRP A 295 -38.78 -19.75 15.26
#